data_9bfef3d1fe29d008cd2a4a126f8e058d
#
_entry.id   9bfef3d1fe29d008cd2a4a126f8e058d
#
_cell.length_a   1.000
_cell.length_b   1.000
_cell.length_c   1.000
_cell.angle_alpha   90.00
_cell.angle_beta   90.00
_cell.angle_gamma   90.00
#
_symmetry.space_group_name_H-M   'P 1'
#
loop_
_entity.id
_entity.type
_entity.pdbx_description
1 polymer ?
#
loop_
_entity_poly.entity_id
_entity_poly.type
_entity_poly.pdbx_seq_one_letter_code
_entity_poly.pdbx_strand_id
1 'polypeptide(L)'
;MVRYRENKAVPLELGAVPDNLELIAQLIEVFEKAVGGTRGALQETLSLFEADETNYKQKRGLAHLLSSFYSNFEAVSPLEPEALRYKVFAEAAKSPPNPSSRRQTLETVARQLGEGSHSVAPEEVQAGLYADLEHRAILTDFQPPEPPELLERFNLSQAQGTLYRAFSLSLEIGRSSAAVYQALFKALKKQGLMYLVQGEAERGFIVTVDGPVSLFKPSTRYGLAMAKLLPDLLRLEGWELEATLKPKWDWNKELTEAYYTVRWDGGLKAPRRRDKDDAGEDIAPEDALLERFRKQATEWTVTREVELLPLHGTVIVPDLKFMHPDGRVMYLEVLRFWEVSYLEKRLEALEREGRSDVLLAVSDRSQLEGKGKLSEAHSSRVLWFKGRLDMKGVLERLSL
;
A
#
# COMPACT_ATOMS: atom_id res chain seq x y z
N MET A 1 -17.69 2.12 -4.89
CA MET A 1 -18.62 2.75 -5.86
C MET A 1 -18.73 4.23 -5.53
N VAL A 2 -18.77 5.10 -6.55
CA VAL A 2 -18.82 6.56 -6.35
C VAL A 2 -19.99 7.10 -7.16
N ARG A 3 -20.80 7.95 -6.53
CA ARG A 3 -21.83 8.75 -7.18
C ARG A 3 -21.33 10.19 -7.27
N TYR A 4 -21.68 10.88 -8.33
CA TYR A 4 -21.38 12.31 -8.48
C TYR A 4 -22.68 13.10 -8.30
N ARG A 5 -22.63 14.10 -7.42
CA ARG A 5 -23.70 15.09 -7.24
C ARG A 5 -23.09 16.46 -7.53
N GLU A 6 -23.52 17.06 -8.63
CA GLU A 6 -22.83 18.21 -9.19
C GLU A 6 -21.34 17.88 -9.42
N ASN A 7 -20.41 18.59 -8.82
CA ASN A 7 -18.97 18.34 -8.86
C ASN A 7 -18.42 17.60 -7.61
N LYS A 8 -19.32 17.06 -6.75
CA LYS A 8 -18.90 16.32 -5.54
C LYS A 8 -18.96 14.81 -5.77
N ALA A 9 -17.87 14.13 -5.49
CA ALA A 9 -17.81 12.68 -5.45
C ALA A 9 -18.27 12.17 -4.08
N VAL A 10 -19.26 11.29 -4.07
CA VAL A 10 -19.81 10.70 -2.86
C VAL A 10 -19.62 9.19 -2.95
N PRO A 11 -18.71 8.60 -2.13
CA PRO A 11 -18.57 7.15 -2.04
C PRO A 11 -19.85 6.52 -1.51
N LEU A 12 -20.09 5.26 -1.89
CA LEU A 12 -21.23 4.51 -1.36
C LEU A 12 -20.83 3.91 0.00
N GLU A 13 -21.19 4.59 1.05
CA GLU A 13 -21.01 4.12 2.42
C GLU A 13 -22.23 3.35 2.91
N LEU A 14 -22.02 2.40 3.82
CA LEU A 14 -23.06 1.68 4.54
C LEU A 14 -23.23 2.29 5.92
N GLY A 15 -24.48 2.59 6.28
CA GLY A 15 -24.81 2.99 7.64
C GLY A 15 -24.78 1.80 8.62
N ALA A 16 -24.49 2.05 9.89
CA ALA A 16 -24.55 1.05 10.95
C ALA A 16 -26.01 0.81 11.40
N VAL A 17 -26.87 0.42 10.46
CA VAL A 17 -28.28 0.08 10.71
C VAL A 17 -28.41 -1.45 10.85
N PRO A 18 -29.46 -1.95 11.59
CA PRO A 18 -29.64 -3.37 11.84
C PRO A 18 -29.58 -4.24 10.57
N ASP A 19 -30.27 -3.84 9.51
CA ASP A 19 -30.33 -4.60 8.25
C ASP A 19 -28.93 -4.80 7.61
N ASN A 20 -28.07 -3.77 7.63
CA ASN A 20 -26.72 -3.89 7.10
C ASN A 20 -25.83 -4.77 7.98
N LEU A 21 -25.97 -4.67 9.30
CA LEU A 21 -25.21 -5.52 10.24
C LEU A 21 -25.65 -6.98 10.15
N GLU A 22 -26.95 -7.24 9.98
CA GLU A 22 -27.48 -8.59 9.76
C GLU A 22 -26.98 -9.18 8.43
N LEU A 23 -27.04 -8.42 7.34
CA LEU A 23 -26.46 -8.82 6.05
C LEU A 23 -24.98 -9.19 6.16
N ILE A 24 -24.21 -8.40 6.90
CA ILE A 24 -22.78 -8.66 7.12
C ILE A 24 -22.61 -9.94 7.95
N ALA A 25 -23.40 -10.14 9.01
CA ALA A 25 -23.35 -11.37 9.83
C ALA A 25 -23.65 -12.62 9.00
N GLN A 26 -24.66 -12.58 8.14
CA GLN A 26 -24.98 -13.68 7.21
C GLN A 26 -23.82 -13.99 6.24
N LEU A 27 -23.13 -12.97 5.72
CA LEU A 27 -21.97 -13.17 4.87
C LEU A 27 -20.80 -13.81 5.63
N ILE A 28 -20.55 -13.39 6.88
CA ILE A 28 -19.52 -13.99 7.74
C ILE A 28 -19.82 -15.48 7.94
N GLU A 29 -21.07 -15.84 8.26
CA GLU A 29 -21.49 -17.22 8.43
C GLU A 29 -21.29 -18.08 7.18
N VAL A 30 -21.47 -17.51 5.97
CA VAL A 30 -21.16 -18.20 4.70
C VAL A 30 -19.68 -18.57 4.61
N PHE A 31 -18.78 -17.68 5.01
CA PHE A 31 -17.35 -17.94 5.03
C PHE A 31 -16.95 -18.95 6.10
N GLU A 32 -17.52 -18.88 7.30
CA GLU A 32 -17.28 -19.85 8.37
C GLU A 32 -17.62 -21.27 7.93
N LYS A 33 -18.78 -21.44 7.29
CA LYS A 33 -19.23 -22.74 6.75
C LYS A 33 -18.39 -23.24 5.57
N ALA A 34 -17.69 -22.35 4.89
CA ALA A 34 -16.87 -22.67 3.73
C ALA A 34 -15.45 -23.10 4.08
N VAL A 35 -15.03 -23.04 5.35
CA VAL A 35 -13.70 -23.50 5.79
C VAL A 35 -13.53 -24.99 5.46
N GLY A 36 -12.39 -25.33 4.86
CA GLY A 36 -12.10 -26.67 4.32
C GLY A 36 -12.64 -26.92 2.90
N GLY A 37 -13.48 -26.01 2.38
CA GLY A 37 -14.00 -26.05 1.01
C GLY A 37 -13.13 -25.30 0.01
N THR A 38 -13.42 -25.51 -1.29
CA THR A 38 -12.69 -24.82 -2.36
C THR A 38 -13.19 -23.36 -2.55
N ARG A 39 -12.31 -22.50 -3.04
CA ARG A 39 -12.68 -21.13 -3.43
C ARG A 39 -13.81 -21.13 -4.47
N GLY A 40 -13.83 -22.09 -5.39
CA GLY A 40 -14.89 -22.21 -6.40
C GLY A 40 -16.26 -22.48 -5.77
N ALA A 41 -16.36 -23.41 -4.82
CA ALA A 41 -17.61 -23.71 -4.11
C ALA A 41 -18.11 -22.50 -3.31
N LEU A 42 -17.19 -21.78 -2.64
CA LEU A 42 -17.52 -20.51 -1.98
C LEU A 42 -18.03 -19.46 -2.96
N GLN A 43 -17.39 -19.31 -4.13
CA GLN A 43 -17.82 -18.36 -5.17
C GLN A 43 -19.22 -18.70 -5.71
N GLU A 44 -19.54 -19.99 -5.90
CA GLU A 44 -20.87 -20.43 -6.29
C GLU A 44 -21.91 -20.06 -5.23
N THR A 45 -21.63 -20.31 -3.95
CA THR A 45 -22.51 -19.92 -2.84
C THR A 45 -22.72 -18.40 -2.78
N LEU A 46 -21.64 -17.63 -2.91
CA LEU A 46 -21.71 -16.15 -2.93
C LEU A 46 -22.50 -15.64 -4.15
N SER A 47 -22.39 -16.29 -5.31
CA SER A 47 -23.17 -15.93 -6.50
C SER A 47 -24.67 -16.12 -6.30
N LEU A 48 -25.07 -17.18 -5.59
CA LEU A 48 -26.46 -17.38 -5.20
C LEU A 48 -26.92 -16.34 -4.19
N PHE A 49 -26.07 -15.97 -3.24
CA PHE A 49 -26.36 -14.94 -2.25
C PHE A 49 -26.48 -13.54 -2.87
N GLU A 50 -25.84 -13.29 -4.00
CA GLU A 50 -25.88 -12.04 -4.76
C GLU A 50 -27.09 -11.97 -5.72
N ALA A 51 -27.64 -13.12 -6.14
CA ALA A 51 -28.72 -13.20 -7.11
C ALA A 51 -29.99 -12.49 -6.59
N ASP A 52 -30.64 -11.72 -7.44
CA ASP A 52 -31.92 -11.04 -7.25
C ASP A 52 -31.97 -9.77 -6.39
N GLU A 53 -30.85 -9.13 -6.03
CA GLU A 53 -30.92 -7.91 -5.21
C GLU A 53 -30.21 -6.70 -5.81
N THR A 54 -30.80 -5.51 -5.57
CA THR A 54 -30.25 -4.21 -6.00
C THR A 54 -28.92 -3.88 -5.33
N ASN A 55 -28.59 -4.54 -4.20
CA ASN A 55 -27.38 -4.34 -3.39
C ASN A 55 -26.26 -5.34 -3.71
N TYR A 56 -26.33 -6.11 -4.81
CA TYR A 56 -25.32 -7.13 -5.17
C TYR A 56 -23.89 -6.59 -5.19
N LYS A 57 -23.70 -5.31 -5.55
CA LYS A 57 -22.36 -4.70 -5.56
C LYS A 57 -21.80 -4.49 -4.15
N GLN A 58 -22.66 -4.23 -3.17
CA GLN A 58 -22.28 -4.11 -1.75
C GLN A 58 -21.89 -5.50 -1.22
N LYS A 59 -22.75 -6.51 -1.45
CA LYS A 59 -22.49 -7.91 -1.08
C LYS A 59 -21.16 -8.40 -1.66
N ARG A 60 -20.90 -8.17 -2.95
CA ARG A 60 -19.65 -8.51 -3.61
C ARG A 60 -18.44 -7.79 -3.01
N GLY A 61 -18.58 -6.51 -2.68
CA GLY A 61 -17.54 -5.72 -2.03
C GLY A 61 -17.21 -6.24 -0.63
N LEU A 62 -18.21 -6.58 0.18
CA LEU A 62 -18.04 -7.17 1.50
C LEU A 62 -17.42 -8.56 1.41
N ALA A 63 -17.88 -9.42 0.49
CA ALA A 63 -17.32 -10.75 0.25
C ALA A 63 -15.85 -10.68 -0.20
N HIS A 64 -15.52 -9.69 -1.06
CA HIS A 64 -14.12 -9.45 -1.45
C HIS A 64 -13.23 -9.09 -0.27
N LEU A 65 -13.72 -8.26 0.67
CA LEU A 65 -12.98 -7.92 1.89
C LEU A 65 -12.77 -9.14 2.79
N LEU A 66 -13.80 -9.97 2.99
CA LEU A 66 -13.69 -11.22 3.75
C LEU A 66 -12.63 -12.15 3.12
N SER A 67 -12.68 -12.33 1.80
CA SER A 67 -11.70 -13.16 1.08
C SER A 67 -10.28 -12.63 1.17
N SER A 68 -10.09 -11.29 1.09
CA SER A 68 -8.76 -10.69 0.97
C SER A 68 -8.07 -10.47 2.31
N PHE A 69 -8.83 -10.14 3.36
CA PHE A 69 -8.28 -9.72 4.63
C PHE A 69 -8.50 -10.71 5.76
N TYR A 70 -9.51 -11.57 5.67
CA TYR A 70 -9.92 -12.44 6.77
C TYR A 70 -9.80 -13.93 6.44
N SER A 71 -9.46 -14.25 5.20
CA SER A 71 -9.34 -15.62 4.71
C SER A 71 -7.92 -15.99 4.31
N ASN A 72 -7.53 -17.22 4.49
CA ASN A 72 -6.32 -17.80 3.91
C ASN A 72 -6.71 -18.93 2.94
N PHE A 73 -6.26 -18.81 1.69
CA PHE A 73 -6.50 -19.81 0.66
C PHE A 73 -5.17 -20.44 0.24
N GLU A 74 -5.09 -21.74 0.26
CA GLU A 74 -3.87 -22.48 -0.07
C GLU A 74 -4.13 -23.56 -1.13
N ALA A 75 -3.12 -23.79 -1.95
CA ALA A 75 -3.08 -24.94 -2.85
C ALA A 75 -2.68 -26.17 -2.03
N VAL A 76 -3.66 -27.04 -1.75
CA VAL A 76 -3.41 -28.29 -1.01
C VAL A 76 -3.05 -29.40 -1.98
N SER A 77 -1.81 -29.86 -1.93
CA SER A 77 -1.29 -30.92 -2.80
C SER A 77 -0.16 -31.66 -2.09
N PRO A 78 -0.03 -33.03 -2.30
CA PRO A 78 1.05 -33.83 -1.71
C PRO A 78 2.44 -33.47 -2.28
N LEU A 79 2.50 -32.76 -3.38
CA LEU A 79 3.70 -32.25 -4.03
C LEU A 79 3.33 -30.92 -4.69
N GLU A 80 4.35 -30.12 -5.02
CA GLU A 80 4.13 -28.93 -5.86
C GLU A 80 3.35 -29.33 -7.14
N PRO A 81 2.20 -28.66 -7.48
CA PRO A 81 1.28 -29.14 -8.51
C PRO A 81 1.88 -29.33 -9.89
N GLU A 82 2.83 -28.48 -10.30
CA GLU A 82 3.55 -28.63 -11.57
C GLU A 82 4.40 -29.91 -11.58
N ALA A 83 5.15 -30.14 -10.52
CA ALA A 83 5.96 -31.35 -10.37
C ALA A 83 5.09 -32.62 -10.27
N LEU A 84 3.92 -32.51 -9.63
CA LEU A 84 2.94 -33.59 -9.56
C LEU A 84 2.39 -33.96 -10.95
N ARG A 85 2.01 -32.95 -11.74
CA ARG A 85 1.57 -33.11 -13.14
C ARG A 85 2.64 -33.86 -13.97
N TYR A 86 3.90 -33.40 -13.84
CA TYR A 86 5.00 -34.05 -14.56
C TYR A 86 5.12 -35.56 -14.20
N LYS A 87 5.10 -35.91 -12.92
CA LYS A 87 5.15 -37.31 -12.47
C LYS A 87 3.97 -38.12 -12.97
N VAL A 88 2.75 -37.62 -12.80
CA VAL A 88 1.53 -38.34 -13.20
C VAL A 88 1.47 -38.52 -14.70
N PHE A 89 1.82 -37.49 -15.50
CA PHE A 89 1.77 -37.59 -16.96
C PHE A 89 2.88 -38.48 -17.51
N ALA A 90 4.07 -38.49 -16.91
CA ALA A 90 5.14 -39.42 -17.26
C ALA A 90 4.76 -40.87 -16.97
N GLU A 91 4.05 -41.13 -15.88
CA GLU A 91 3.55 -42.49 -15.56
C GLU A 91 2.39 -42.86 -16.47
N ALA A 92 1.44 -41.99 -16.72
CA ALA A 92 0.30 -42.20 -17.60
C ALA A 92 0.71 -42.53 -19.05
N ALA A 93 1.81 -41.93 -19.54
CA ALA A 93 2.32 -42.16 -20.89
C ALA A 93 2.79 -43.60 -21.14
N LYS A 94 2.97 -44.41 -20.08
CA LYS A 94 3.40 -45.84 -20.18
C LYS A 94 2.27 -46.79 -20.57
N SER A 95 1.01 -46.34 -20.53
CA SER A 95 -0.15 -47.21 -20.76
C SER A 95 -1.21 -46.49 -21.63
N PRO A 96 -2.01 -47.25 -22.42
CA PRO A 96 -3.11 -46.68 -23.18
C PRO A 96 -4.12 -45.96 -22.27
N PRO A 97 -4.74 -44.83 -22.69
CA PRO A 97 -5.67 -44.10 -21.86
C PRO A 97 -7.01 -44.85 -21.74
N ASN A 98 -7.30 -45.32 -20.56
CA ASN A 98 -8.58 -45.94 -20.18
C ASN A 98 -8.83 -45.76 -18.66
N PRO A 99 -10.07 -45.96 -18.16
CA PRO A 99 -10.39 -45.76 -16.75
C PRO A 99 -9.53 -46.63 -15.77
N SER A 100 -9.14 -47.81 -16.15
CA SER A 100 -8.34 -48.73 -15.32
C SER A 100 -6.89 -48.26 -15.26
N SER A 101 -6.29 -47.86 -16.39
CA SER A 101 -4.92 -47.33 -16.42
C SER A 101 -4.81 -46.00 -15.68
N ARG A 102 -5.85 -45.12 -15.74
CA ARG A 102 -5.90 -43.88 -14.93
C ARG A 102 -5.80 -44.18 -13.44
N ARG A 103 -6.61 -45.13 -12.93
CA ARG A 103 -6.60 -45.50 -11.52
C ARG A 103 -5.23 -46.08 -11.11
N GLN A 104 -4.69 -46.98 -11.90
CA GLN A 104 -3.39 -47.58 -11.68
C GLN A 104 -2.26 -46.58 -11.66
N THR A 105 -2.30 -45.56 -12.54
CA THR A 105 -1.35 -44.42 -12.57
C THR A 105 -1.38 -43.66 -11.25
N LEU A 106 -2.58 -43.27 -10.78
CA LEU A 106 -2.73 -42.56 -9.52
C LEU A 106 -2.25 -43.36 -8.33
N GLU A 107 -2.58 -44.66 -8.24
CA GLU A 107 -2.13 -45.58 -7.20
C GLU A 107 -0.58 -45.73 -7.21
N THR A 108 0.02 -45.80 -8.40
CA THR A 108 1.48 -45.93 -8.55
C THR A 108 2.19 -44.67 -8.09
N VAL A 109 1.71 -43.49 -8.52
CA VAL A 109 2.31 -42.22 -8.09
C VAL A 109 2.07 -41.99 -6.60
N ALA A 110 0.89 -42.29 -6.07
CA ALA A 110 0.60 -42.17 -4.65
C ALA A 110 1.57 -43.01 -3.81
N ARG A 111 1.86 -44.25 -4.22
CA ARG A 111 2.84 -45.14 -3.57
C ARG A 111 4.26 -44.54 -3.62
N GLN A 112 4.68 -44.00 -4.78
CA GLN A 112 5.99 -43.37 -4.94
C GLN A 112 6.17 -42.10 -4.07
N LEU A 113 5.09 -41.36 -3.80
CA LEU A 113 5.10 -40.19 -2.92
C LEU A 113 5.03 -40.58 -1.45
N GLY A 114 4.43 -41.74 -1.13
CA GLY A 114 4.27 -42.24 0.23
C GLY A 114 5.47 -43.08 0.73
N GLU A 115 6.59 -43.20 0.00
CA GLU A 115 7.84 -43.85 0.42
C GLU A 115 8.58 -43.06 1.53
N GLY A 116 7.84 -42.53 2.49
CA GLY A 116 8.28 -41.78 3.64
C GLY A 116 7.31 -41.94 4.82
N SER A 117 7.34 -40.99 5.73
CA SER A 117 6.57 -41.04 6.99
C SER A 117 5.05 -40.84 6.83
N HIS A 118 4.53 -40.53 5.64
CA HIS A 118 3.10 -40.29 5.40
C HIS A 118 2.61 -41.07 4.18
N SER A 119 1.49 -41.78 4.36
CA SER A 119 0.78 -42.42 3.25
C SER A 119 0.01 -41.39 2.46
N VAL A 120 0.21 -41.32 1.14
CA VAL A 120 -0.54 -40.46 0.22
C VAL A 120 -1.63 -41.30 -0.47
N ALA A 121 -2.87 -40.80 -0.46
CA ALA A 121 -3.98 -41.46 -1.14
C ALA A 121 -4.03 -41.09 -2.65
N PRO A 122 -4.50 -42.00 -3.53
CA PRO A 122 -4.68 -41.70 -4.96
C PRO A 122 -5.61 -40.47 -5.20
N GLU A 123 -6.58 -40.27 -4.33
CA GLU A 123 -7.52 -39.13 -4.35
C GLU A 123 -6.81 -37.82 -4.06
N GLU A 124 -5.82 -37.84 -3.18
CA GLU A 124 -4.98 -36.63 -2.89
C GLU A 124 -4.09 -36.27 -4.09
N VAL A 125 -3.53 -37.29 -4.77
CA VAL A 125 -2.78 -37.07 -6.02
C VAL A 125 -3.70 -36.48 -7.08
N GLN A 126 -4.91 -37.02 -7.24
CA GLN A 126 -5.87 -36.48 -8.21
C GLN A 126 -6.30 -35.04 -7.89
N ALA A 127 -6.59 -34.74 -6.65
CA ALA A 127 -6.98 -33.42 -6.19
C ALA A 127 -5.81 -32.39 -6.35
N GLY A 128 -4.58 -32.83 -6.06
CA GLY A 128 -3.37 -32.03 -6.12
C GLY A 128 -2.93 -31.65 -7.53
N LEU A 129 -3.34 -32.37 -8.58
CA LEU A 129 -2.91 -32.12 -9.96
C LEU A 129 -3.12 -30.68 -10.44
N TYR A 130 -4.17 -30.04 -10.00
CA TYR A 130 -4.58 -28.69 -10.38
C TYR A 130 -4.91 -27.82 -9.18
N ALA A 131 -4.29 -28.08 -8.05
CA ALA A 131 -4.51 -27.35 -6.80
C ALA A 131 -4.02 -25.88 -6.89
N ASP A 132 -3.13 -25.59 -7.82
CA ASP A 132 -2.64 -24.25 -8.15
C ASP A 132 -3.66 -23.38 -8.92
N LEU A 133 -4.75 -23.93 -9.41
CA LEU A 133 -5.83 -23.17 -10.01
C LEU A 133 -6.59 -22.39 -8.92
N GLU A 134 -6.80 -21.09 -9.13
CA GLU A 134 -7.40 -20.20 -8.14
C GLU A 134 -8.71 -20.72 -7.54
N HIS A 135 -9.60 -21.29 -8.36
CA HIS A 135 -10.89 -21.85 -7.92
C HIS A 135 -10.75 -23.16 -7.13
N ARG A 136 -9.57 -23.82 -7.17
CA ARG A 136 -9.28 -25.06 -6.44
C ARG A 136 -8.59 -24.84 -5.11
N ALA A 137 -8.08 -23.63 -4.87
CA ALA A 137 -7.49 -23.29 -3.57
C ALA A 137 -8.49 -23.54 -2.44
N ILE A 138 -8.02 -24.15 -1.37
CA ILE A 138 -8.83 -24.48 -0.18
C ILE A 138 -8.79 -23.29 0.79
N LEU A 139 -9.95 -22.95 1.36
CA LEU A 139 -10.03 -22.01 2.48
C LEU A 139 -9.52 -22.72 3.74
N THR A 140 -8.25 -22.55 4.08
CA THR A 140 -7.60 -23.24 5.20
C THR A 140 -7.80 -22.55 6.54
N ASP A 141 -7.97 -21.23 6.53
CA ASP A 141 -8.20 -20.43 7.75
C ASP A 141 -9.12 -19.26 7.44
N PHE A 142 -10.02 -18.98 8.35
CA PHE A 142 -10.90 -17.81 8.33
C PHE A 142 -10.97 -17.20 9.72
N GLN A 143 -10.65 -15.93 9.82
CA GLN A 143 -10.70 -15.14 11.05
C GLN A 143 -11.87 -14.16 10.98
N PRO A 144 -13.05 -14.55 11.46
CA PRO A 144 -14.26 -13.74 11.33
C PRO A 144 -14.11 -12.39 12.03
N PRO A 145 -14.35 -11.26 11.33
CA PRO A 145 -14.46 -9.97 11.98
C PRO A 145 -15.82 -9.82 12.65
N GLU A 146 -15.91 -8.90 13.61
CA GLU A 146 -17.21 -8.43 14.07
C GLU A 146 -17.93 -7.64 12.94
N PRO A 147 -19.27 -7.73 12.82
CA PRO A 147 -20.01 -7.04 11.76
C PRO A 147 -19.75 -5.53 11.69
N PRO A 148 -19.66 -4.77 12.81
CA PRO A 148 -19.28 -3.35 12.75
C PRO A 148 -17.86 -3.12 12.20
N GLU A 149 -16.89 -3.99 12.50
CA GLU A 149 -15.52 -3.90 11.98
C GLU A 149 -15.50 -4.06 10.46
N LEU A 150 -16.22 -5.03 9.91
CA LEU A 150 -16.30 -5.23 8.47
C LEU A 150 -17.00 -4.06 7.77
N LEU A 151 -18.02 -3.48 8.38
CA LEU A 151 -18.71 -2.30 7.88
C LEU A 151 -17.77 -1.09 7.82
N GLU A 152 -17.03 -0.82 8.89
CA GLU A 152 -16.02 0.25 8.93
C GLU A 152 -14.95 0.05 7.85
N ARG A 153 -14.46 -1.17 7.67
CA ARG A 153 -13.49 -1.51 6.63
C ARG A 153 -14.06 -1.36 5.22
N PHE A 154 -15.33 -1.68 5.04
CA PHE A 154 -16.02 -1.46 3.76
C PHE A 154 -16.09 0.04 3.43
N ASN A 155 -16.53 0.88 4.37
CA ASN A 155 -16.61 2.32 4.17
C ASN A 155 -15.24 2.94 3.88
N LEU A 156 -14.20 2.52 4.60
CA LEU A 156 -12.83 2.91 4.31
C LEU A 156 -12.41 2.49 2.89
N SER A 157 -12.74 1.29 2.46
CA SER A 157 -12.43 0.81 1.10
C SER A 157 -13.13 1.61 0.01
N GLN A 158 -14.36 2.11 0.27
CA GLN A 158 -15.07 2.99 -0.66
C GLN A 158 -14.40 4.36 -0.76
N ALA A 159 -13.96 4.92 0.36
CA ALA A 159 -13.19 6.16 0.42
C ALA A 159 -11.84 6.01 -0.31
N GLN A 160 -11.10 4.94 -0.03
CA GLN A 160 -9.84 4.62 -0.71
C GLN A 160 -10.04 4.42 -2.23
N GLY A 161 -11.09 3.71 -2.64
CA GLY A 161 -11.44 3.53 -4.06
C GLY A 161 -11.81 4.84 -4.76
N THR A 162 -12.29 5.83 -4.02
CA THR A 162 -12.53 7.18 -4.51
C THR A 162 -11.21 7.92 -4.69
N LEU A 163 -10.33 7.93 -3.67
CA LEU A 163 -9.01 8.54 -3.72
C LEU A 163 -8.09 7.90 -4.78
N TYR A 164 -8.27 6.63 -5.10
CA TYR A 164 -7.54 5.97 -6.19
C TYR A 164 -7.70 6.68 -7.55
N ARG A 165 -8.74 7.49 -7.71
CA ARG A 165 -9.00 8.29 -8.92
C ARG A 165 -8.50 9.73 -8.81
N ALA A 166 -7.91 10.10 -7.67
CA ALA A 166 -7.38 11.42 -7.46
C ALA A 166 -6.10 11.63 -8.28
N PHE A 167 -5.92 12.84 -8.76
CA PHE A 167 -4.68 13.28 -9.41
C PHE A 167 -3.98 14.38 -8.62
N SER A 168 -4.68 15.05 -7.71
CA SER A 168 -4.10 15.95 -6.72
C SER A 168 -4.90 15.87 -5.42
N LEU A 169 -4.28 16.25 -4.31
CA LEU A 169 -4.98 16.47 -3.06
C LEU A 169 -4.38 17.66 -2.30
N SER A 170 -5.23 18.36 -1.57
CA SER A 170 -4.89 19.36 -0.58
C SER A 170 -5.25 18.82 0.80
N LEU A 171 -4.31 18.83 1.71
CA LEU A 171 -4.49 18.42 3.09
C LEU A 171 -4.22 19.60 4.00
N GLU A 172 -5.24 20.08 4.66
CA GLU A 172 -5.13 21.07 5.71
C GLU A 172 -5.02 20.39 7.07
N ILE A 173 -4.06 20.78 7.87
CA ILE A 173 -3.90 20.32 9.24
C ILE A 173 -3.74 21.53 10.14
N GLY A 174 -4.65 21.69 11.09
CA GLY A 174 -4.63 22.77 12.05
C GLY A 174 -3.43 22.69 12.99
N ARG A 175 -3.34 23.65 13.93
CA ARG A 175 -2.31 23.64 14.96
C ARG A 175 -2.33 22.30 15.71
N SER A 176 -1.18 21.62 15.72
CA SER A 176 -1.01 20.31 16.31
C SER A 176 0.36 20.17 16.98
N SER A 177 0.58 19.06 17.66
CA SER A 177 1.89 18.77 18.23
C SER A 177 2.92 18.40 17.16
N ALA A 178 4.19 18.57 17.46
CA ALA A 178 5.30 18.14 16.57
C ALA A 178 5.20 16.67 16.21
N ALA A 179 4.76 15.82 17.12
CA ALA A 179 4.58 14.39 16.89
C ALA A 179 3.51 14.10 15.81
N VAL A 180 2.40 14.85 15.81
CA VAL A 180 1.34 14.72 14.80
C VAL A 180 1.86 15.13 13.41
N TYR A 181 2.57 16.24 13.33
CA TYR A 181 3.19 16.67 12.08
C TYR A 181 4.23 15.67 11.56
N GLN A 182 5.09 15.14 12.43
CA GLN A 182 6.06 14.11 12.05
C GLN A 182 5.37 12.84 11.54
N ALA A 183 4.30 12.39 12.20
CA ALA A 183 3.52 11.23 11.77
C ALA A 183 2.89 11.45 10.38
N LEU A 184 2.32 12.64 10.14
CA LEU A 184 1.78 13.03 8.84
C LEU A 184 2.83 12.96 7.73
N PHE A 185 3.96 13.62 7.93
CA PHE A 185 5.00 13.69 6.91
C PHE A 185 5.66 12.33 6.68
N LYS A 186 5.80 11.52 7.73
CA LYS A 186 6.25 10.13 7.61
C LYS A 186 5.28 9.29 6.77
N ALA A 187 3.97 9.46 6.97
CA ALA A 187 2.96 8.78 6.17
C ALA A 187 3.02 9.18 4.68
N LEU A 188 3.16 10.47 4.38
CA LEU A 188 3.34 10.98 3.01
C LEU A 188 4.57 10.38 2.33
N LYS A 189 5.70 10.38 3.02
CA LYS A 189 6.97 9.80 2.52
C LYS A 189 6.89 8.30 2.33
N LYS A 190 6.26 7.56 3.26
CA LYS A 190 6.04 6.12 3.16
C LYS A 190 5.31 5.75 1.87
N GLN A 191 4.33 6.55 1.47
CA GLN A 191 3.58 6.35 0.24
C GLN A 191 4.32 6.88 -1.02
N GLY A 192 5.48 7.50 -0.85
CA GLY A 192 6.27 8.06 -1.96
C GLY A 192 5.57 9.21 -2.68
N LEU A 193 4.81 10.00 -1.94
CA LEU A 193 4.10 11.16 -2.46
C LEU A 193 5.04 12.38 -2.48
N MET A 194 5.06 13.09 -3.58
CA MET A 194 5.67 14.42 -3.67
C MET A 194 4.69 15.46 -3.12
N TYR A 195 5.17 16.33 -2.28
CA TYR A 195 4.32 17.34 -1.64
C TYR A 195 5.04 18.68 -1.45
N LEU A 196 4.25 19.73 -1.48
CA LEU A 196 4.65 21.08 -1.06
C LEU A 196 3.95 21.39 0.25
N VAL A 197 4.63 22.10 1.14
CA VAL A 197 4.10 22.47 2.45
C VAL A 197 4.12 23.98 2.57
N GLN A 198 3.00 24.55 2.98
CA GLN A 198 2.84 25.99 3.27
C GLN A 198 2.28 26.13 4.68
N GLY A 199 2.63 27.22 5.36
CA GLY A 199 2.16 27.49 6.72
C GLY A 199 3.26 27.44 7.77
N GLU A 200 2.85 27.51 9.03
CA GLU A 200 3.71 27.58 10.20
C GLU A 200 3.15 26.67 11.29
N ALA A 201 4.03 26.16 12.16
CA ALA A 201 3.63 25.22 13.22
C ALA A 201 2.58 25.78 14.19
N GLU A 202 2.60 27.12 14.40
CA GLU A 202 1.66 27.82 15.28
C GLU A 202 0.25 27.95 14.71
N ARG A 203 0.11 27.93 13.39
CA ARG A 203 -1.16 28.10 12.67
C ARG A 203 -1.65 26.82 12.00
N GLY A 204 -0.73 25.91 11.70
CA GLY A 204 -0.96 24.71 10.95
C GLY A 204 -0.36 24.76 9.55
N PHE A 205 -0.54 23.67 8.81
CA PHE A 205 0.03 23.49 7.48
C PHE A 205 -1.03 23.18 6.44
N ILE A 206 -0.78 23.64 5.22
CA ILE A 206 -1.45 23.17 4.01
C ILE A 206 -0.41 22.35 3.22
N VAL A 207 -0.71 21.08 3.03
CA VAL A 207 0.12 20.15 2.29
C VAL A 207 -0.55 19.87 0.95
N THR A 208 0.05 20.33 -0.13
CA THR A 208 -0.43 20.05 -1.49
C THR A 208 0.35 18.88 -2.06
N VAL A 209 -0.36 17.83 -2.45
CA VAL A 209 0.20 16.68 -3.14
C VAL A 209 -0.25 16.71 -4.58
N ASP A 210 0.68 17.01 -5.47
CA ASP A 210 0.44 16.99 -6.91
C ASP A 210 0.98 15.70 -7.51
N GLY A 211 0.17 15.03 -8.29
CA GLY A 211 0.66 13.90 -9.08
C GLY A 211 1.64 14.36 -10.17
N PRO A 212 2.65 13.55 -10.54
CA PRO A 212 3.62 13.89 -11.60
C PRO A 212 2.98 14.13 -12.97
N VAL A 213 1.67 14.20 -13.02
CA VAL A 213 0.81 14.17 -14.19
C VAL A 213 -0.01 15.43 -14.37
N SER A 214 0.23 16.49 -13.64
CA SER A 214 -0.32 17.78 -14.07
C SER A 214 0.05 18.13 -15.51
N LEU A 215 1.02 17.40 -16.13
CA LEU A 215 1.48 17.68 -17.49
C LEU A 215 1.15 16.60 -18.55
N PHE A 216 1.09 15.30 -18.28
CA PHE A 216 1.01 14.34 -19.40
C PHE A 216 0.09 13.11 -19.33
N LYS A 217 -0.21 12.48 -18.22
CA LYS A 217 -1.22 11.37 -18.09
C LYS A 217 -1.52 11.01 -16.62
N PRO A 218 -2.80 10.80 -16.20
CA PRO A 218 -3.14 10.31 -14.87
C PRO A 218 -2.53 8.93 -14.61
N SER A 219 -1.61 8.82 -13.66
CA SER A 219 -0.99 7.55 -13.30
C SER A 219 -1.78 6.91 -12.17
N THR A 220 -2.34 5.72 -12.41
CA THR A 220 -3.04 4.92 -11.40
C THR A 220 -2.15 4.60 -10.18
N ARG A 221 -0.84 4.60 -10.35
CA ARG A 221 0.15 4.39 -9.28
C ARG A 221 0.09 5.48 -8.22
N TYR A 222 -0.12 6.74 -8.63
CA TYR A 222 -0.18 7.87 -7.71
C TYR A 222 -1.50 7.89 -6.93
N GLY A 223 -2.62 7.61 -7.61
CA GLY A 223 -3.90 7.44 -6.95
C GLY A 223 -3.90 6.30 -5.93
N LEU A 224 -3.17 5.22 -6.18
CA LEU A 224 -2.98 4.15 -5.20
C LEU A 224 -2.22 4.63 -3.96
N ALA A 225 -1.17 5.43 -4.13
CA ALA A 225 -0.41 6.01 -3.02
C ALA A 225 -1.29 6.96 -2.18
N MET A 226 -2.11 7.81 -2.83
CA MET A 226 -3.08 8.67 -2.16
C MET A 226 -4.13 7.86 -1.39
N ALA A 227 -4.64 6.77 -1.97
CA ALA A 227 -5.59 5.88 -1.30
C ALA A 227 -4.97 5.18 -0.07
N LYS A 228 -3.71 4.76 -0.17
CA LYS A 228 -2.96 4.14 0.93
C LYS A 228 -2.58 5.11 2.05
N LEU A 229 -2.58 6.40 1.80
CA LEU A 229 -2.33 7.43 2.81
C LEU A 229 -3.49 7.53 3.83
N LEU A 230 -4.74 7.32 3.39
CA LEU A 230 -5.92 7.57 4.21
C LEU A 230 -5.93 6.83 5.56
N PRO A 231 -5.60 5.53 5.67
CA PRO A 231 -5.54 4.84 6.96
C PRO A 231 -4.57 5.45 7.98
N ASP A 232 -3.45 6.01 7.51
CA ASP A 232 -2.48 6.68 8.39
C ASP A 232 -3.00 8.05 8.82
N LEU A 233 -3.67 8.80 7.94
CA LEU A 233 -4.33 10.07 8.28
C LEU A 233 -5.45 9.89 9.32
N LEU A 234 -6.26 8.83 9.22
CA LEU A 234 -7.35 8.53 10.15
C LEU A 234 -6.88 8.26 11.60
N ARG A 235 -5.57 8.13 11.85
CA ARG A 235 -4.97 8.04 13.18
C ARG A 235 -4.57 9.39 13.76
N LEU A 236 -4.67 10.45 12.96
CA LEU A 236 -4.36 11.81 13.33
C LEU A 236 -5.65 12.61 13.51
N GLU A 237 -5.57 13.72 14.20
CA GLU A 237 -6.70 14.62 14.45
C GLU A 237 -6.46 15.99 13.81
N GLY A 238 -7.53 16.76 13.63
CA GLY A 238 -7.47 18.16 13.22
C GLY A 238 -7.10 18.40 11.76
N TRP A 239 -7.40 17.46 10.86
CA TRP A 239 -7.11 17.60 9.43
C TRP A 239 -8.39 17.52 8.58
N GLU A 240 -8.31 18.14 7.40
CA GLU A 240 -9.27 18.02 6.32
C GLU A 240 -8.50 17.79 5.01
N LEU A 241 -8.98 16.84 4.20
CA LEU A 241 -8.42 16.49 2.92
C LEU A 241 -9.44 16.75 1.82
N GLU A 242 -9.05 17.48 0.80
CA GLU A 242 -9.79 17.62 -0.45
C GLU A 242 -8.98 17.01 -1.60
N ALA A 243 -9.57 16.07 -2.31
CA ALA A 243 -8.97 15.43 -3.47
C ALA A 243 -9.68 15.84 -4.76
N THR A 244 -8.91 16.20 -5.79
CA THR A 244 -9.42 16.45 -7.13
C THR A 244 -9.37 15.17 -7.93
N LEU A 245 -10.53 14.79 -8.48
CA LEU A 245 -10.75 13.53 -9.19
C LEU A 245 -11.07 13.79 -10.65
N LYS A 246 -10.63 12.87 -11.51
CA LYS A 246 -11.08 12.84 -12.89
C LYS A 246 -12.20 11.81 -13.04
N PRO A 247 -13.46 12.23 -13.31
CA PRO A 247 -14.57 11.30 -13.51
C PRO A 247 -14.31 10.39 -14.71
N LYS A 248 -14.52 9.07 -14.54
CA LYS A 248 -14.33 8.09 -15.64
C LYS A 248 -15.51 8.05 -16.63
N TRP A 249 -16.69 8.37 -16.13
CA TRP A 249 -17.95 8.28 -16.88
C TRP A 249 -18.82 9.46 -16.48
N ASP A 250 -18.95 10.38 -17.34
CA ASP A 250 -19.95 11.41 -17.24
C ASP A 250 -20.97 11.23 -18.37
N TRP A 251 -22.21 10.95 -17.97
CA TRP A 251 -23.36 10.97 -18.88
C TRP A 251 -23.59 12.38 -19.41
N ASN A 252 -23.14 13.38 -18.65
CA ASN A 252 -23.10 14.78 -18.97
C ASN A 252 -21.65 15.16 -19.26
N LYS A 253 -21.22 15.14 -20.50
CA LYS A 253 -19.84 15.39 -20.96
C LYS A 253 -19.21 16.72 -20.46
N GLU A 254 -19.87 17.42 -19.54
CA GLU A 254 -19.50 18.70 -18.97
C GLU A 254 -18.65 18.60 -17.70
N LEU A 255 -18.70 17.48 -16.96
CA LEU A 255 -17.95 17.33 -15.70
C LEU A 255 -16.50 16.91 -15.99
N THR A 256 -15.58 17.88 -15.99
CA THR A 256 -14.15 17.64 -16.21
C THR A 256 -13.43 17.26 -14.94
N GLU A 257 -13.89 17.75 -13.78
CA GLU A 257 -13.31 17.53 -12.46
C GLU A 257 -14.40 17.33 -11.41
N ALA A 258 -14.10 16.52 -10.39
CA ALA A 258 -14.94 16.33 -9.22
C ALA A 258 -14.07 16.38 -7.96
N TYR A 259 -14.68 16.76 -6.84
CA TYR A 259 -14.00 16.94 -5.57
C TYR A 259 -14.51 15.93 -4.55
N TYR A 260 -13.57 15.39 -3.76
CA TYR A 260 -13.89 14.50 -2.66
C TYR A 260 -13.23 14.99 -1.39
N THR A 261 -14.04 15.31 -0.39
CA THR A 261 -13.58 15.81 0.90
C THR A 261 -13.69 14.72 1.96
N VAL A 262 -12.63 14.56 2.76
CA VAL A 262 -12.58 13.69 3.92
C VAL A 262 -12.09 14.50 5.12
N ARG A 263 -12.74 14.32 6.26
CA ARG A 263 -12.36 14.98 7.51
C ARG A 263 -12.04 13.94 8.58
N TRP A 264 -11.15 14.28 9.51
CA TRP A 264 -10.76 13.44 10.63
C TRP A 264 -11.94 13.02 11.51
N ASP A 265 -12.97 13.91 11.66
CA ASP A 265 -14.20 13.73 12.42
C ASP A 265 -15.40 13.23 11.58
N GLY A 266 -15.16 12.88 10.31
CA GLY A 266 -16.20 12.53 9.33
C GLY A 266 -16.76 11.10 9.44
N GLY A 267 -16.44 10.37 10.51
CA GLY A 267 -17.02 9.04 10.78
C GLY A 267 -16.26 7.86 10.17
N LEU A 268 -15.30 8.06 9.27
CA LEU A 268 -14.39 7.00 8.84
C LEU A 268 -13.44 6.63 9.97
N LYS A 269 -13.11 5.35 10.07
CA LYS A 269 -12.18 4.84 11.09
C LYS A 269 -10.96 4.17 10.48
N ALA A 270 -9.82 4.33 11.16
CA ALA A 270 -8.62 3.59 10.82
C ALA A 270 -8.83 2.09 11.12
N PRO A 271 -8.43 1.19 10.22
CA PRO A 271 -8.52 -0.24 10.45
C PRO A 271 -7.64 -0.64 11.63
N ARG A 272 -8.03 -1.69 12.35
CA ARG A 272 -7.14 -2.34 13.31
C ARG A 272 -5.92 -2.87 12.56
N ARG A 273 -4.71 -2.62 13.10
CA ARG A 273 -3.49 -3.23 12.54
C ARG A 273 -3.56 -4.74 12.74
N ARG A 274 -3.29 -5.48 11.68
CA ARG A 274 -3.09 -6.93 11.69
C ARG A 274 -1.66 -7.23 11.28
N ASP A 275 -1.11 -8.32 11.76
CA ASP A 275 0.27 -8.73 11.45
C ASP A 275 0.51 -8.90 9.93
N LYS A 276 -0.55 -9.21 9.17
CA LYS A 276 -0.51 -9.30 7.70
C LYS A 276 -0.39 -7.94 6.99
N ASP A 277 -0.78 -6.85 7.64
CA ASP A 277 -0.72 -5.50 7.03
C ASP A 277 0.74 -4.99 6.96
N ASP A 278 1.63 -5.52 7.80
CA ASP A 278 3.07 -5.18 7.84
C ASP A 278 3.95 -6.21 7.07
N ALA A 279 3.38 -7.33 6.61
CA ALA A 279 4.11 -8.37 5.88
C ALA A 279 4.42 -7.93 4.45
N GLY A 280 5.66 -7.55 4.19
CA GLY A 280 6.17 -7.21 2.85
C GLY A 280 6.61 -5.74 2.67
N GLU A 281 6.69 -4.94 3.73
CA GLU A 281 7.32 -3.63 3.63
C GLU A 281 8.84 -3.79 3.49
N ASP A 282 9.40 -3.36 2.36
CA ASP A 282 10.85 -3.20 2.19
C ASP A 282 11.38 -2.25 3.28
N ILE A 283 12.48 -2.63 3.92
CA ILE A 283 13.16 -1.76 4.89
C ILE A 283 13.48 -0.44 4.19
N ALA A 284 13.02 0.65 4.79
CA ALA A 284 13.25 1.98 4.23
C ALA A 284 14.76 2.28 4.10
N PRO A 285 15.22 2.94 3.02
CA PRO A 285 16.63 3.24 2.83
C PRO A 285 17.27 3.98 4.01
N GLU A 286 16.51 4.90 4.64
CA GLU A 286 16.92 5.63 5.84
C GLU A 286 17.06 4.72 7.06
N ASP A 287 16.20 3.69 7.20
CA ASP A 287 16.28 2.70 8.27
C ASP A 287 17.52 1.84 8.13
N ALA A 288 17.75 1.36 6.91
CA ALA A 288 18.94 0.58 6.59
C ALA A 288 20.23 1.39 6.78
N LEU A 289 20.19 2.71 6.52
CA LEU A 289 21.32 3.60 6.77
C LEU A 289 21.55 3.77 8.28
N LEU A 290 20.49 4.07 9.04
CA LEU A 290 20.55 4.26 10.50
C LEU A 290 21.21 3.06 11.20
N GLU A 291 20.76 1.84 10.88
CA GLU A 291 21.30 0.61 11.48
C GLU A 291 22.77 0.37 11.14
N ARG A 292 23.19 0.71 9.93
CA ARG A 292 24.59 0.59 9.50
C ARG A 292 25.45 1.69 10.12
N PHE A 293 24.93 2.93 10.21
CA PHE A 293 25.65 4.07 10.74
C PHE A 293 25.99 3.88 12.22
N ARG A 294 25.08 3.33 13.02
CA ARG A 294 25.31 3.00 14.44
C ARG A 294 26.47 2.02 14.69
N LYS A 295 26.84 1.25 13.66
CA LYS A 295 27.95 0.29 13.71
C LYS A 295 29.28 0.86 13.23
N GLN A 296 29.30 2.11 12.77
CA GLN A 296 30.52 2.77 12.27
C GLN A 296 31.27 3.44 13.41
N ALA A 297 32.61 3.34 13.33
CA ALA A 297 33.51 4.12 14.19
C ALA A 297 33.58 5.57 13.65
N THR A 298 32.72 6.44 14.16
CA THR A 298 32.67 7.85 13.79
C THR A 298 32.31 8.67 15.03
N GLU A 299 32.71 9.94 15.09
CA GLU A 299 32.33 10.86 16.15
C GLU A 299 30.90 11.36 15.99
N TRP A 300 30.31 11.19 14.81
CA TRP A 300 28.92 11.57 14.56
C TRP A 300 27.94 10.58 15.18
N THR A 301 26.92 11.13 15.80
CA THR A 301 25.74 10.38 16.26
C THR A 301 24.57 10.60 15.30
N VAL A 302 23.66 9.63 15.18
CA VAL A 302 22.51 9.70 14.27
C VAL A 302 21.22 9.39 15.02
N THR A 303 20.18 10.20 14.76
CA THR A 303 18.85 10.02 15.32
C THR A 303 17.76 10.21 14.27
N ARG A 304 16.55 9.66 14.55
CA ARG A 304 15.31 9.93 13.83
C ARG A 304 14.46 11.03 14.47
N GLU A 305 14.86 11.51 15.64
CA GLU A 305 14.20 12.65 16.29
C GLU A 305 14.63 13.91 15.57
N VAL A 306 13.87 14.27 14.55
CA VAL A 306 14.13 15.44 13.70
C VAL A 306 13.04 16.47 13.87
N GLU A 307 13.42 17.72 13.92
CA GLU A 307 12.54 18.85 13.85
C GLU A 307 12.13 19.15 12.40
N LEU A 308 10.98 19.78 12.24
CA LEU A 308 10.61 20.39 10.97
C LEU A 308 11.52 21.59 10.71
N LEU A 309 12.06 21.71 9.51
CA LEU A 309 12.89 22.83 9.12
C LEU A 309 12.06 23.78 8.24
N PRO A 310 11.50 24.86 8.82
CA PRO A 310 10.77 25.84 8.04
C PRO A 310 11.72 26.59 7.12
N LEU A 311 11.32 26.70 5.86
CA LEU A 311 11.98 27.52 4.85
C LEU A 311 10.94 28.50 4.28
N HIS A 312 11.38 29.58 3.68
CA HIS A 312 10.46 30.53 3.08
C HIS A 312 9.62 29.87 1.98
N GLY A 313 8.30 29.74 2.22
CA GLY A 313 7.35 29.15 1.30
C GLY A 313 7.30 27.59 1.26
N THR A 314 8.06 26.90 2.12
CA THR A 314 8.01 25.43 2.25
C THR A 314 8.56 24.96 3.58
N VAL A 315 8.44 23.65 3.85
CA VAL A 315 9.01 22.99 5.03
C VAL A 315 9.79 21.77 4.58
N ILE A 316 11.03 21.62 5.04
CA ILE A 316 11.81 20.40 4.91
C ILE A 316 11.48 19.49 6.09
N VAL A 317 11.32 18.23 5.80
CA VAL A 317 11.05 17.16 6.80
C VAL A 317 12.17 16.14 6.70
N PRO A 318 13.28 16.32 7.46
CA PRO A 318 14.38 15.38 7.41
C PRO A 318 13.97 13.99 7.86
N ASP A 319 14.69 12.97 7.41
CA ASP A 319 14.50 11.58 7.86
C ASP A 319 15.50 11.22 8.96
N LEU A 320 16.70 11.81 8.91
CA LEU A 320 17.76 11.60 9.88
C LEU A 320 18.43 12.93 10.26
N LYS A 321 18.90 13.00 11.51
CA LYS A 321 19.72 14.08 12.05
C LYS A 321 21.03 13.51 12.53
N PHE A 322 22.13 14.08 12.08
CA PHE A 322 23.47 13.76 12.50
C PHE A 322 23.98 14.88 13.39
N MET A 323 24.61 14.54 14.49
CA MET A 323 25.18 15.48 15.47
C MET A 323 26.63 15.11 15.75
N HIS A 324 27.51 16.10 15.70
CA HIS A 324 28.93 15.96 16.07
C HIS A 324 29.19 16.55 17.46
N PRO A 325 30.14 16.06 18.25
CA PRO A 325 30.47 16.60 19.58
C PRO A 325 30.89 18.06 19.57
N ASP A 326 31.40 18.59 18.46
CA ASP A 326 31.76 20.01 18.31
C ASP A 326 30.56 20.94 18.08
N GLY A 327 29.32 20.39 18.05
CA GLY A 327 28.09 21.15 17.87
C GLY A 327 27.59 21.24 16.43
N ARG A 328 28.30 20.72 15.44
CA ARG A 328 27.80 20.65 14.05
C ARG A 328 26.59 19.71 13.97
N VAL A 329 25.59 20.13 13.19
CA VAL A 329 24.37 19.35 12.93
C VAL A 329 24.17 19.27 11.43
N MET A 330 23.84 18.06 10.94
CA MET A 330 23.50 17.83 9.55
C MET A 330 22.18 17.04 9.47
N TYR A 331 21.36 17.37 8.51
CA TYR A 331 20.09 16.70 8.26
C TYR A 331 20.13 15.94 6.93
N LEU A 332 19.46 14.81 6.88
CA LEU A 332 19.30 14.04 5.64
C LEU A 332 17.81 13.91 5.34
N GLU A 333 17.41 14.33 4.16
CA GLU A 333 16.09 14.07 3.58
C GLU A 333 16.22 13.05 2.43
N VAL A 334 15.40 11.99 2.46
CA VAL A 334 15.42 10.92 1.47
C VAL A 334 14.24 11.09 0.50
N LEU A 335 14.55 11.36 -0.76
CA LEU A 335 13.57 11.51 -1.84
C LEU A 335 13.54 10.24 -2.69
N ARG A 336 12.52 9.39 -2.48
CA ARG A 336 12.34 8.12 -3.22
C ARG A 336 11.70 8.34 -4.58
N PHE A 337 10.85 9.36 -4.67
CA PHE A 337 10.16 9.79 -5.89
C PHE A 337 10.41 11.29 -6.06
N TRP A 338 10.71 11.71 -7.26
CA TRP A 338 11.06 13.09 -7.55
C TRP A 338 10.87 13.39 -9.03
N GLU A 339 10.62 14.65 -9.31
CA GLU A 339 10.73 15.27 -10.63
C GLU A 339 11.76 16.38 -10.59
N VAL A 340 12.32 16.74 -11.74
CA VAL A 340 13.34 17.79 -11.82
C VAL A 340 12.85 19.07 -11.19
N SER A 341 11.66 19.52 -11.55
CA SER A 341 11.04 20.76 -11.04
C SER A 341 10.80 20.72 -9.51
N TYR A 342 10.46 19.57 -8.95
CA TYR A 342 10.29 19.41 -7.51
C TYR A 342 11.63 19.47 -6.77
N LEU A 343 12.65 18.81 -7.31
CA LEU A 343 13.99 18.81 -6.73
C LEU A 343 14.63 20.20 -6.82
N GLU A 344 14.49 20.90 -7.96
CA GLU A 344 14.97 22.25 -8.15
C GLU A 344 14.34 23.22 -7.14
N LYS A 345 13.03 23.22 -6.97
CA LYS A 345 12.33 24.05 -5.97
C LYS A 345 12.86 23.82 -4.55
N ARG A 346 13.16 22.56 -4.18
CA ARG A 346 13.73 22.26 -2.86
C ARG A 346 15.15 22.78 -2.72
N LEU A 347 15.98 22.61 -3.73
CA LEU A 347 17.35 23.09 -3.73
C LEU A 347 17.41 24.63 -3.70
N GLU A 348 16.57 25.30 -4.49
CA GLU A 348 16.42 26.76 -4.47
C GLU A 348 15.96 27.27 -3.09
N ALA A 349 15.03 26.59 -2.43
CA ALA A 349 14.58 26.97 -1.10
C ALA A 349 15.72 26.85 -0.08
N LEU A 350 16.52 25.78 -0.14
CA LEU A 350 17.69 25.59 0.72
C LEU A 350 18.78 26.65 0.47
N GLU A 351 19.01 27.02 -0.77
CA GLU A 351 19.97 28.06 -1.13
C GLU A 351 19.54 29.45 -0.64
N ARG A 352 18.27 29.78 -0.86
CA ARG A 352 17.70 31.07 -0.44
C ARG A 352 17.82 31.30 1.07
N GLU A 353 17.68 30.25 1.87
CA GLU A 353 17.81 30.30 3.32
C GLU A 353 19.25 30.06 3.84
N GLY A 354 20.20 29.87 2.93
CA GLY A 354 21.59 29.61 3.29
C GLY A 354 21.81 28.28 4.07
N ARG A 355 20.88 27.33 3.94
CA ARG A 355 20.92 26.05 4.66
C ARG A 355 21.90 25.10 3.99
N SER A 356 23.16 25.10 4.48
CA SER A 356 24.20 24.14 4.05
C SER A 356 24.19 22.85 4.84
N ASP A 357 23.42 22.78 5.90
CA ASP A 357 23.31 21.67 6.85
C ASP A 357 22.27 20.60 6.44
N VAL A 358 21.71 20.67 5.22
CA VAL A 358 20.73 19.70 4.70
C VAL A 358 21.27 18.98 3.47
N LEU A 359 21.33 17.66 3.54
CA LEU A 359 21.65 16.77 2.43
C LEU A 359 20.36 16.16 1.85
N LEU A 360 20.24 16.15 0.54
CA LEU A 360 19.17 15.46 -0.17
C LEU A 360 19.69 14.14 -0.74
N ALA A 361 19.18 13.02 -0.24
CA ALA A 361 19.45 11.70 -0.84
C ALA A 361 18.34 11.36 -1.84
N VAL A 362 18.69 11.22 -3.11
CA VAL A 362 17.74 11.10 -4.22
C VAL A 362 17.85 9.74 -4.88
N SER A 363 16.74 9.01 -4.97
CA SER A 363 16.70 7.68 -5.57
C SER A 363 16.89 7.73 -7.07
N ASP A 364 17.83 6.91 -7.58
CA ASP A 364 18.09 6.73 -9.00
C ASP A 364 17.05 5.85 -9.73
N ARG A 365 16.14 5.19 -8.97
CA ARG A 365 15.12 4.29 -9.55
C ARG A 365 14.02 5.02 -10.32
N SER A 366 13.80 6.27 -10.03
CA SER A 366 12.86 7.12 -10.78
C SER A 366 13.55 7.79 -11.97
N GLN A 367 14.11 7.00 -12.88
CA GLN A 367 14.67 7.49 -14.14
C GLN A 367 13.58 8.12 -15.00
N LEU A 368 13.23 9.34 -14.67
CA LEU A 368 12.75 10.27 -15.66
C LEU A 368 13.96 11.02 -16.20
N GLU A 369 13.99 11.22 -17.49
CA GLU A 369 15.04 11.87 -18.28
C GLU A 369 15.44 13.25 -17.69
N GLY A 370 16.33 13.31 -16.72
CA GLY A 370 16.59 14.59 -16.07
C GLY A 370 17.87 14.71 -15.26
N LYS A 371 18.63 13.64 -15.03
CA LYS A 371 19.89 13.71 -14.28
C LYS A 371 20.93 14.71 -14.83
N GLY A 372 20.93 14.95 -16.11
CA GLY A 372 21.86 15.87 -16.78
C GLY A 372 21.43 17.33 -16.76
N LYS A 373 20.31 17.68 -16.13
CA LYS A 373 19.76 19.05 -16.11
C LYS A 373 20.01 19.82 -14.82
N LEU A 374 20.46 19.16 -13.73
CA LEU A 374 20.81 19.87 -12.51
C LEU A 374 22.10 20.66 -12.71
N SER A 375 22.12 21.91 -12.22
CA SER A 375 23.33 22.74 -12.22
C SER A 375 24.44 22.08 -11.39
N GLU A 376 25.71 22.37 -11.68
CA GLU A 376 26.85 21.85 -10.92
C GLU A 376 26.78 22.22 -9.43
N ALA A 377 26.27 23.43 -9.11
CA ALA A 377 26.07 23.88 -7.73
C ALA A 377 25.05 23.00 -6.98
N HIS A 378 24.00 22.55 -7.65
CA HIS A 378 23.00 21.68 -7.09
C HIS A 378 23.50 20.25 -6.92
N SER A 379 24.39 19.77 -7.80
CA SER A 379 24.92 18.41 -7.73
C SER A 379 25.72 18.13 -6.45
N SER A 380 26.35 19.16 -5.86
CA SER A 380 27.12 19.00 -4.63
C SER A 380 26.28 18.70 -3.40
N ARG A 381 25.00 19.05 -3.39
CA ARG A 381 24.04 18.85 -2.29
C ARG A 381 23.18 17.59 -2.42
N VAL A 382 23.30 16.89 -3.54
CA VAL A 382 22.50 15.70 -3.84
C VAL A 382 23.37 14.47 -3.74
N LEU A 383 22.91 13.50 -2.94
CA LEU A 383 23.48 12.16 -2.86
C LEU A 383 22.61 11.18 -3.65
N TRP A 384 23.07 10.77 -4.83
CA TRP A 384 22.33 9.79 -5.63
C TRP A 384 22.50 8.38 -5.09
N PHE A 385 21.41 7.60 -5.01
CA PHE A 385 21.47 6.21 -4.56
C PHE A 385 20.57 5.29 -5.38
N LYS A 386 20.98 4.01 -5.48
CA LYS A 386 20.22 2.96 -6.14
C LYS A 386 19.96 1.81 -5.14
N GLY A 387 18.75 1.72 -4.67
CA GLY A 387 18.34 0.72 -3.68
C GLY A 387 18.80 1.04 -2.26
N ARG A 388 20.10 1.13 -2.00
CA ARG A 388 20.67 1.45 -0.68
C ARG A 388 21.41 2.78 -0.70
N LEU A 389 21.29 3.54 0.39
CA LEU A 389 22.10 4.74 0.60
C LEU A 389 23.56 4.37 0.79
N ASP A 390 24.45 5.07 0.09
CA ASP A 390 25.88 4.87 0.23
C ASP A 390 26.39 5.51 1.53
N MET A 391 26.90 4.67 2.42
CA MET A 391 27.47 5.09 3.69
C MET A 391 28.71 5.98 3.51
N LYS A 392 29.57 5.62 2.55
CA LYS A 392 30.79 6.37 2.28
C LYS A 392 30.48 7.79 1.81
N GLY A 393 29.55 7.92 0.86
CA GLY A 393 29.08 9.21 0.38
C GLY A 393 28.44 10.07 1.47
N VAL A 394 27.73 9.47 2.45
CA VAL A 394 27.19 10.21 3.61
C VAL A 394 28.34 10.70 4.50
N LEU A 395 29.29 9.84 4.89
CA LEU A 395 30.43 10.21 5.74
C LEU A 395 31.31 11.29 5.11
N GLU A 396 31.57 11.23 3.81
CA GLU A 396 32.33 12.26 3.08
C GLU A 396 31.65 13.63 3.19
N ARG A 397 30.30 13.67 3.12
CA ARG A 397 29.54 14.92 3.26
C ARG A 397 29.48 15.45 4.69
N LEU A 398 29.52 14.56 5.69
CA LEU A 398 29.59 14.96 7.11
C LEU A 398 30.99 15.50 7.47
N SER A 399 32.03 15.20 6.68
CA SER A 399 33.41 15.62 6.92
C SER A 399 33.75 16.96 6.28
N LEU A 400 32.88 17.47 5.40
CA LEU A 400 33.00 18.81 4.79
C LEU A 400 32.46 19.89 5.72
#